data_c0f81bcd8ca7f302e8c4fd363b51344f
#
_entry.id   c0f81bcd8ca7f302e8c4fd363b51344f
#
_cell.length_a   1.000
_cell.length_b   1.000
_cell.length_c   1.000
_cell.angle_alpha   90.00
_cell.angle_beta   90.00
_cell.angle_gamma   90.00
#
_symmetry.space_group_name_H-M   'P 1'
#
loop_
_entity.id
_entity.type
_entity.pdbx_description
1 polymer ?
#
loop_
_entity_poly.entity_id
_entity_poly.type
_entity_poly.pdbx_seq_one_letter_code
_entity_poly.pdbx_strand_id
1 'polypeptide(L)'
;GDEEHEGVIERAIPTITVQTVDGPVKVTTVYDLILANYGIDRGIGGEVATAYTDDTPYTPTWQEKITGVKADIAIATAREFADNAEKTKGRSMIIMGGGINHWYHADVIYRTILNLIMFCGTEGVNGGGWAHYVGQEKLRPVEGWGGIMTANDWSKAPRLQNGTSWFYFATEQYRSDCIDLADRVSKLAKPRYRHPGDYNVLAARLGWLPSYPTFNKGSQELINDARAAGASTEAEINQYVAQALKNKDLQFCVEDPAAKENHPRNLFVWRANLIGSSSKGHEYFLKHLLGTKNAVLEDDDAPTRPEEIKWREADGAGKLDLLIDIDFRMASTGLYSDIVFPAATWYEKEDLSSTDMHPYVHVFQAAVDCAWETKSDWDTFRTLAETVSRVAKESGFTEYEDIVATPLGHDSPGEVAQPEGKVLDWSKGECEPIPGKTMPNLVHVKRDYSQIFEKYIALGPNIENKMGAHGLAWDVSDEYQTLYAQNGTIDNPDFISHGRPSIYECKEACNVVLTLSSCTNGKLAVRSWKAMEEKTGLSGLEKNAKGREQEKITFDDMVRQPRFIISSVTSTGKNDKNRRYSPFTTSTEDKVPFRTVTG
;
A
#
# COMPACT_ATOMS: atom_id res chain seq x y z
N GLY A 1 -10.03 -13.98 -22.45
CA GLY A 1 -9.68 -13.34 -23.69
C GLY A 1 -10.69 -13.71 -24.75
N ASP A 2 -11.08 -12.78 -25.56
CA ASP A 2 -11.96 -13.03 -26.69
C ASP A 2 -11.15 -13.60 -27.84
N GLU A 3 -11.08 -14.91 -27.95
CA GLU A 3 -10.50 -15.57 -29.12
C GLU A 3 -11.32 -15.32 -30.39
N GLU A 4 -12.55 -14.82 -30.30
CA GLU A 4 -13.42 -14.55 -31.44
C GLU A 4 -13.27 -13.17 -32.08
N HIS A 5 -12.51 -12.24 -31.47
CA HIS A 5 -12.30 -10.88 -31.98
C HIS A 5 -10.81 -10.58 -32.17
N GLU A 6 -10.17 -11.30 -33.06
CA GLU A 6 -8.81 -10.97 -33.57
C GLU A 6 -8.83 -9.75 -34.50
N GLY A 7 -9.58 -8.71 -34.20
CA GLY A 7 -9.68 -7.54 -35.05
C GLY A 7 -9.61 -6.24 -34.26
N VAL A 8 -9.05 -5.22 -34.89
CA VAL A 8 -9.12 -3.83 -34.41
C VAL A 8 -10.53 -3.31 -34.73
N ILE A 9 -11.30 -2.96 -33.69
CA ILE A 9 -12.60 -2.31 -33.87
C ILE A 9 -12.35 -0.83 -34.13
N GLU A 10 -12.76 -0.32 -35.28
CA GLU A 10 -12.61 1.07 -35.66
C GLU A 10 -13.85 1.88 -35.27
N ARG A 11 -13.66 2.88 -34.42
CA ARG A 11 -14.71 3.78 -33.96
C ARG A 11 -14.29 5.24 -34.10
N ALA A 12 -15.20 6.06 -34.59
CA ALA A 12 -14.93 7.49 -34.75
C ALA A 12 -15.02 8.24 -33.42
N ILE A 13 -14.18 9.26 -33.26
CA ILE A 13 -14.18 10.20 -32.13
C ILE A 13 -14.19 11.64 -32.64
N PRO A 14 -14.90 12.56 -31.99
CA PRO A 14 -14.80 13.98 -32.30
C PRO A 14 -13.45 14.52 -31.85
N THR A 15 -12.84 15.37 -32.65
CA THR A 15 -11.56 16.00 -32.32
C THR A 15 -11.60 17.49 -32.57
N ILE A 16 -10.82 18.24 -31.78
CA ILE A 16 -10.48 19.64 -32.05
C ILE A 16 -8.98 19.78 -32.22
N THR A 17 -8.56 20.78 -32.95
CA THR A 17 -7.13 21.10 -33.08
C THR A 17 -6.77 22.19 -32.08
N VAL A 18 -5.80 21.93 -31.22
CA VAL A 18 -5.23 22.90 -30.28
C VAL A 18 -3.79 23.25 -30.70
N GLN A 19 -3.40 24.49 -30.50
CA GLN A 19 -2.03 24.93 -30.71
C GLN A 19 -1.19 24.63 -29.46
N THR A 20 -0.10 23.93 -29.62
CA THR A 20 0.89 23.66 -28.55
C THR A 20 2.22 24.33 -28.90
N VAL A 21 3.18 24.28 -27.98
CA VAL A 21 4.54 24.78 -28.23
C VAL A 21 5.24 24.02 -29.36
N ASP A 22 4.83 22.79 -29.62
CA ASP A 22 5.38 21.92 -30.68
C ASP A 22 4.55 21.93 -31.97
N GLY A 23 3.54 22.81 -32.05
CA GLY A 23 2.65 22.92 -33.20
C GLY A 23 1.20 22.49 -32.97
N PRO A 24 0.38 22.39 -34.02
CA PRO A 24 -1.02 22.00 -33.91
C PRO A 24 -1.18 20.51 -33.63
N VAL A 25 -1.98 20.16 -32.61
CA VAL A 25 -2.28 18.78 -32.21
C VAL A 25 -3.80 18.55 -32.19
N LYS A 26 -4.26 17.42 -32.73
CA LYS A 26 -5.65 16.98 -32.57
C LYS A 26 -5.84 16.37 -31.21
N VAL A 27 -6.83 16.84 -30.46
CA VAL A 27 -7.20 16.37 -29.13
C VAL A 27 -8.67 16.00 -29.07
N THR A 28 -9.01 15.12 -28.14
CA THR A 28 -10.39 14.75 -27.80
C THR A 28 -10.54 14.64 -26.28
N THR A 29 -11.75 14.56 -25.78
CA THR A 29 -11.98 14.38 -24.35
C THR A 29 -11.89 12.90 -23.96
N VAL A 30 -11.56 12.63 -22.70
CA VAL A 30 -11.60 11.26 -22.14
C VAL A 30 -13.03 10.69 -22.22
N TYR A 31 -14.05 11.54 -22.04
CA TYR A 31 -15.44 11.15 -22.19
C TYR A 31 -15.75 10.60 -23.59
N ASP A 32 -15.28 11.29 -24.63
CA ASP A 32 -15.47 10.84 -26.02
C ASP A 32 -14.75 9.50 -26.29
N LEU A 33 -13.57 9.32 -25.72
CA LEU A 33 -12.83 8.04 -25.79
C LEU A 33 -13.58 6.91 -25.09
N ILE A 34 -14.16 7.17 -23.92
CA ILE A 34 -14.94 6.16 -23.18
C ILE A 34 -16.19 5.77 -23.98
N LEU A 35 -16.94 6.73 -24.53
CA LEU A 35 -18.11 6.43 -25.35
C LEU A 35 -17.75 5.61 -26.59
N ALA A 36 -16.66 5.95 -27.26
CA ALA A 36 -16.16 5.18 -28.37
C ALA A 36 -15.75 3.76 -27.95
N ASN A 37 -15.08 3.62 -26.81
CA ASN A 37 -14.70 2.31 -26.28
C ASN A 37 -15.91 1.39 -26.01
N TYR A 38 -17.02 1.96 -25.55
CA TYR A 38 -18.27 1.21 -25.35
C TYR A 38 -19.13 1.05 -26.64
N GLY A 39 -18.70 1.59 -27.77
CA GLY A 39 -19.42 1.47 -29.03
C GLY A 39 -20.74 2.23 -29.05
N ILE A 40 -20.86 3.32 -28.30
CA ILE A 40 -22.06 4.16 -28.28
C ILE A 40 -22.19 4.92 -29.61
N ASP A 41 -23.30 4.72 -30.29
CA ASP A 41 -23.58 5.46 -31.53
C ASP A 41 -23.80 6.95 -31.25
N ARG A 42 -23.00 7.77 -31.88
CA ARG A 42 -23.09 9.25 -31.81
C ARG A 42 -23.33 9.89 -33.18
N GLY A 43 -23.66 9.10 -34.18
CA GLY A 43 -23.89 9.55 -35.54
C GLY A 43 -22.64 10.06 -36.28
N ILE A 44 -21.43 9.66 -35.84
CA ILE A 44 -20.14 10.10 -36.43
C ILE A 44 -19.36 8.97 -37.12
N GLY A 45 -19.96 7.78 -37.19
CA GLY A 45 -19.40 6.62 -37.89
C GLY A 45 -18.57 5.68 -37.01
N GLY A 46 -18.08 4.62 -37.64
CA GLY A 46 -17.37 3.51 -36.99
C GLY A 46 -18.28 2.32 -36.66
N GLU A 47 -17.73 1.28 -36.10
CA GLU A 47 -18.46 0.11 -35.65
C GLU A 47 -19.13 0.38 -34.29
N VAL A 48 -20.40 0.69 -34.31
CA VAL A 48 -21.19 1.04 -33.12
C VAL A 48 -22.45 0.19 -33.02
N ALA A 49 -22.95 0.02 -31.79
CA ALA A 49 -24.20 -0.63 -31.53
C ALA A 49 -25.37 0.32 -31.77
N THR A 50 -26.40 -0.12 -32.51
CA THR A 50 -27.62 0.64 -32.77
C THR A 50 -28.76 0.28 -31.79
N ALA A 51 -28.66 -0.92 -31.19
CA ALA A 51 -29.60 -1.41 -30.20
C ALA A 51 -28.92 -2.27 -29.14
N TYR A 52 -29.55 -2.40 -27.97
CA TYR A 52 -29.08 -3.31 -26.91
C TYR A 52 -29.12 -4.79 -27.29
N THR A 53 -29.89 -5.11 -28.33
CA THR A 53 -30.05 -6.46 -28.89
C THR A 53 -29.03 -6.79 -29.97
N ASP A 54 -28.20 -5.85 -30.38
CA ASP A 54 -27.14 -6.11 -31.34
C ASP A 54 -26.08 -7.00 -30.70
N ASP A 55 -25.52 -7.92 -31.49
CA ASP A 55 -24.48 -8.84 -31.06
C ASP A 55 -23.10 -8.25 -31.39
N THR A 56 -22.79 -7.14 -30.76
CA THR A 56 -21.52 -6.43 -30.92
C THR A 56 -20.86 -6.22 -29.57
N PRO A 57 -19.53 -6.16 -29.47
CA PRO A 57 -18.83 -6.01 -28.21
C PRO A 57 -19.39 -4.90 -27.33
N TYR A 58 -19.56 -5.26 -26.03
CA TYR A 58 -20.08 -4.46 -24.94
C TYR A 58 -21.60 -4.23 -24.93
N THR A 59 -22.38 -4.87 -25.81
CA THR A 59 -23.84 -4.86 -25.69
C THR A 59 -24.34 -5.90 -24.67
N PRO A 60 -25.56 -5.74 -24.14
CA PRO A 60 -26.17 -6.76 -23.26
C PRO A 60 -26.32 -8.13 -23.92
N THR A 61 -26.61 -8.19 -25.21
CA THR A 61 -26.73 -9.46 -25.95
C THR A 61 -25.38 -10.17 -26.11
N TRP A 62 -24.33 -9.43 -26.43
CA TRP A 62 -22.98 -9.93 -26.53
C TRP A 62 -22.49 -10.51 -25.18
N GLN A 63 -22.70 -9.77 -24.06
CA GLN A 63 -22.24 -10.25 -22.74
C GLN A 63 -23.00 -11.50 -22.27
N GLU A 64 -24.27 -11.72 -22.68
CA GLU A 64 -25.03 -12.90 -22.29
C GLU A 64 -24.33 -14.19 -22.68
N LYS A 65 -23.70 -14.22 -23.84
CA LYS A 65 -22.95 -15.37 -24.33
C LYS A 65 -21.70 -15.69 -23.47
N ILE A 66 -21.09 -14.66 -22.89
CA ILE A 66 -19.89 -14.76 -22.10
C ILE A 66 -20.21 -15.06 -20.63
N THR A 67 -21.16 -14.34 -20.06
CA THR A 67 -21.45 -14.38 -18.62
C THR A 67 -22.61 -15.28 -18.24
N GLY A 68 -23.48 -15.64 -19.20
CA GLY A 68 -24.74 -16.34 -18.95
C GLY A 68 -25.83 -15.46 -18.31
N VAL A 69 -25.56 -14.18 -18.01
CA VAL A 69 -26.56 -13.23 -17.51
C VAL A 69 -27.44 -12.77 -18.66
N LYS A 70 -28.74 -12.98 -18.53
CA LYS A 70 -29.71 -12.60 -19.58
C LYS A 70 -29.65 -11.11 -19.88
N ALA A 71 -29.70 -10.79 -21.17
CA ALA A 71 -29.62 -9.40 -21.64
C ALA A 71 -30.73 -8.51 -21.06
N ASP A 72 -31.96 -9.02 -20.97
CA ASP A 72 -33.09 -8.31 -20.37
C ASP A 72 -32.90 -8.00 -18.89
N ILE A 73 -32.29 -8.90 -18.12
CA ILE A 73 -31.94 -8.69 -16.71
C ILE A 73 -30.89 -7.60 -16.60
N ALA A 74 -29.84 -7.65 -17.42
CA ALA A 74 -28.78 -6.64 -17.42
C ALA A 74 -29.34 -5.26 -17.77
N ILE A 75 -30.21 -5.15 -18.78
CA ILE A 75 -30.88 -3.92 -19.19
C ILE A 75 -31.78 -3.37 -18.08
N ALA A 76 -32.61 -4.24 -17.48
CA ALA A 76 -33.52 -3.83 -16.40
C ALA A 76 -32.75 -3.28 -15.20
N THR A 77 -31.68 -3.99 -14.77
CA THR A 77 -30.84 -3.58 -13.63
C THR A 77 -30.16 -2.24 -13.90
N ALA A 78 -29.58 -2.06 -15.09
CA ALA A 78 -28.93 -0.80 -15.46
C ALA A 78 -29.91 0.39 -15.47
N ARG A 79 -31.12 0.19 -16.02
CA ARG A 79 -32.18 1.21 -16.02
C ARG A 79 -32.64 1.55 -14.62
N GLU A 80 -32.89 0.55 -13.78
CA GLU A 80 -33.31 0.78 -12.38
C GLU A 80 -32.25 1.58 -11.61
N PHE A 81 -30.97 1.25 -11.79
CA PHE A 81 -29.88 2.00 -11.16
C PHE A 81 -29.84 3.45 -11.63
N ALA A 82 -29.94 3.68 -12.96
CA ALA A 82 -29.91 5.02 -13.54
C ALA A 82 -31.16 5.83 -13.18
N ASP A 83 -32.33 5.24 -13.28
CA ASP A 83 -33.61 5.88 -12.93
C ASP A 83 -33.67 6.31 -11.46
N ASN A 84 -33.14 5.45 -10.57
CA ASN A 84 -33.05 5.80 -9.16
C ASN A 84 -32.03 6.92 -8.95
N ALA A 85 -30.90 6.90 -9.63
CA ALA A 85 -29.91 7.97 -9.55
C ALA A 85 -30.50 9.30 -10.00
N GLU A 86 -31.25 9.33 -11.09
CA GLU A 86 -31.92 10.53 -11.59
C GLU A 86 -32.98 11.05 -10.60
N LYS A 87 -33.91 10.18 -10.18
CA LYS A 87 -35.01 10.53 -9.24
C LYS A 87 -34.49 11.05 -7.90
N THR A 88 -33.42 10.48 -7.41
CA THR A 88 -32.84 10.80 -6.09
C THR A 88 -31.67 11.78 -6.15
N LYS A 89 -31.32 12.24 -7.35
CA LYS A 89 -30.16 13.10 -7.61
C LYS A 89 -28.85 12.49 -7.10
N GLY A 90 -28.58 11.26 -7.54
CA GLY A 90 -27.32 10.57 -7.33
C GLY A 90 -27.29 9.56 -6.18
N ARG A 91 -28.42 9.13 -5.62
CA ARG A 91 -28.44 8.19 -4.49
C ARG A 91 -28.53 6.72 -4.90
N SER A 92 -27.84 6.34 -5.94
CA SER A 92 -27.56 4.94 -6.26
C SER A 92 -26.13 4.63 -5.89
N MET A 93 -25.90 3.50 -5.21
CA MET A 93 -24.60 3.15 -4.65
C MET A 93 -24.20 1.73 -5.07
N ILE A 94 -22.91 1.56 -5.32
CA ILE A 94 -22.31 0.24 -5.52
C ILE A 94 -21.40 -0.06 -4.33
N ILE A 95 -21.64 -1.20 -3.69
CA ILE A 95 -20.78 -1.71 -2.61
C ILE A 95 -19.92 -2.83 -3.19
N MET A 96 -18.60 -2.67 -3.08
CA MET A 96 -17.64 -3.67 -3.53
C MET A 96 -16.90 -4.28 -2.35
N GLY A 97 -16.75 -5.59 -2.38
CA GLY A 97 -15.97 -6.35 -1.42
C GLY A 97 -14.68 -6.93 -1.99
N GLY A 98 -13.97 -7.68 -1.15
CA GLY A 98 -12.69 -8.31 -1.49
C GLY A 98 -12.75 -9.33 -2.63
N GLY A 99 -13.91 -9.91 -2.93
CA GLY A 99 -14.04 -10.94 -3.97
C GLY A 99 -13.56 -10.49 -5.35
N ILE A 100 -13.90 -9.29 -5.77
CA ILE A 100 -13.48 -8.75 -7.06
C ILE A 100 -12.02 -8.28 -7.05
N ASN A 101 -11.52 -7.77 -5.93
CA ASN A 101 -10.17 -7.24 -5.81
C ASN A 101 -9.09 -8.28 -6.13
N HIS A 102 -9.40 -9.54 -5.90
CA HIS A 102 -8.47 -10.65 -6.06
C HIS A 102 -8.52 -11.29 -7.46
N TRP A 103 -9.35 -10.79 -8.36
CA TRP A 103 -9.42 -11.29 -9.71
C TRP A 103 -8.31 -10.73 -10.59
N TYR A 104 -7.90 -11.49 -11.60
CA TYR A 104 -6.78 -11.11 -12.47
C TYR A 104 -6.99 -9.75 -13.16
N HIS A 105 -8.20 -9.49 -13.66
CA HIS A 105 -8.57 -8.22 -14.31
C HIS A 105 -9.32 -7.25 -13.39
N ALA A 106 -9.06 -7.28 -12.09
CA ALA A 106 -9.73 -6.43 -11.10
C ALA A 106 -9.65 -4.94 -11.44
N ASP A 107 -8.52 -4.46 -11.94
CA ASP A 107 -8.32 -3.07 -12.34
C ASP A 107 -9.28 -2.61 -13.44
N VAL A 108 -9.53 -3.45 -14.44
CA VAL A 108 -10.50 -3.18 -15.52
C VAL A 108 -11.93 -3.18 -14.98
N ILE A 109 -12.26 -4.14 -14.11
CA ILE A 109 -13.57 -4.22 -13.44
C ILE A 109 -13.83 -2.96 -12.61
N TYR A 110 -12.85 -2.52 -11.82
CA TYR A 110 -12.95 -1.28 -11.05
C TYR A 110 -13.21 -0.06 -11.93
N ARG A 111 -12.48 0.10 -13.01
CA ARG A 111 -12.64 1.22 -13.95
C ARG A 111 -14.03 1.20 -14.61
N THR A 112 -14.54 0.02 -14.96
CA THR A 112 -15.88 -0.12 -15.52
C THR A 112 -16.96 0.31 -14.52
N ILE A 113 -16.83 -0.07 -13.26
CA ILE A 113 -17.75 0.35 -12.19
C ILE A 113 -17.66 1.86 -11.94
N LEU A 114 -16.46 2.44 -11.95
CA LEU A 114 -16.28 3.89 -11.82
C LEU A 114 -16.95 4.65 -12.98
N ASN A 115 -16.87 4.13 -14.20
CA ASN A 115 -17.57 4.72 -15.34
C ASN A 115 -19.09 4.75 -15.12
N LEU A 116 -19.68 3.65 -14.62
CA LEU A 116 -21.10 3.59 -14.31
C LEU A 116 -21.51 4.66 -13.26
N ILE A 117 -20.73 4.80 -12.22
CA ILE A 117 -20.93 5.79 -11.15
C ILE A 117 -20.85 7.22 -11.71
N MET A 118 -19.86 7.48 -12.55
CA MET A 118 -19.66 8.78 -13.18
C MET A 118 -20.80 9.13 -14.14
N PHE A 119 -21.21 8.21 -15.00
CA PHE A 119 -22.31 8.43 -15.95
C PHE A 119 -23.65 8.67 -15.28
N CYS A 120 -23.89 8.03 -14.12
CA CYS A 120 -25.12 8.23 -13.37
C CYS A 120 -25.03 9.40 -12.36
N GLY A 121 -23.90 10.11 -12.29
CA GLY A 121 -23.73 11.28 -11.41
C GLY A 121 -23.90 10.97 -9.93
N THR A 122 -23.48 9.80 -9.47
CA THR A 122 -23.72 9.34 -8.11
C THR A 122 -22.56 9.66 -7.15
N GLU A 123 -21.38 10.00 -7.67
CA GLU A 123 -20.21 10.31 -6.85
C GLU A 123 -20.37 11.62 -6.07
N GLY A 124 -19.90 11.62 -4.82
CA GLY A 124 -19.98 12.80 -3.94
C GLY A 124 -21.35 13.04 -3.31
N VAL A 125 -22.32 12.16 -3.51
CA VAL A 125 -23.68 12.26 -2.96
C VAL A 125 -23.86 11.31 -1.79
N ASN A 126 -24.30 11.80 -0.63
CA ASN A 126 -24.60 10.95 0.51
C ASN A 126 -25.71 9.92 0.16
N GLY A 127 -25.38 8.65 0.26
CA GLY A 127 -26.26 7.54 -0.15
C GLY A 127 -26.10 7.14 -1.61
N GLY A 128 -25.11 7.72 -2.30
CA GLY A 128 -24.71 7.35 -3.65
C GLY A 128 -23.23 7.01 -3.73
N GLY A 129 -22.75 6.80 -4.94
CA GLY A 129 -21.34 6.60 -5.25
C GLY A 129 -20.85 5.18 -5.04
N TRP A 130 -19.60 5.07 -4.69
CA TRP A 130 -18.91 3.81 -4.53
C TRP A 130 -18.47 3.59 -3.08
N ALA A 131 -19.07 2.59 -2.43
CA ALA A 131 -18.64 2.10 -1.13
C ALA A 131 -17.66 0.95 -1.35
N HIS A 132 -16.38 1.29 -1.50
CA HIS A 132 -15.32 0.31 -1.65
C HIS A 132 -14.95 -0.27 -0.29
N TYR A 133 -15.04 -1.58 -0.17
CA TYR A 133 -14.50 -2.27 0.98
C TYR A 133 -12.99 -2.31 0.86
N VAL A 134 -12.34 -1.44 1.61
CA VAL A 134 -10.88 -1.45 1.77
C VAL A 134 -10.49 -2.33 2.95
N GLY A 135 -11.48 -2.91 3.60
CA GLY A 135 -11.30 -3.63 4.86
C GLY A 135 -10.86 -2.70 5.98
N GLN A 136 -10.16 -3.24 6.92
CA GLN A 136 -9.49 -2.48 7.99
C GLN A 136 -8.02 -2.18 7.66
N GLU A 137 -7.65 -2.30 6.41
CA GLU A 137 -6.30 -2.07 5.92
C GLU A 137 -5.85 -0.62 6.08
N LYS A 138 -6.80 0.31 6.01
CA LYS A 138 -6.56 1.73 6.30
C LYS A 138 -7.04 2.05 7.70
N LEU A 139 -6.29 1.57 8.65
CA LEU A 139 -6.56 1.84 10.06
C LEU A 139 -6.58 3.35 10.31
N ARG A 140 -7.63 3.80 10.98
CA ARG A 140 -7.72 5.10 11.60
C ARG A 140 -7.69 4.87 13.11
N PRO A 141 -7.01 5.68 13.80
CA PRO A 141 -6.18 6.84 13.47
C PRO A 141 -4.82 6.44 12.86
N VAL A 142 -4.51 6.98 11.70
CA VAL A 142 -3.31 6.59 10.91
C VAL A 142 -2.01 6.98 11.61
N GLU A 143 -1.94 8.19 12.15
CA GLU A 143 -0.71 8.75 12.73
C GLU A 143 -0.27 7.98 13.96
N GLY A 144 -1.20 7.66 14.83
CA GLY A 144 -0.91 6.94 16.06
C GLY A 144 -0.36 5.53 15.78
N TRP A 145 -0.94 4.81 14.85
CA TRP A 145 -0.41 3.53 14.40
C TRP A 145 0.97 3.68 13.76
N GLY A 146 1.13 4.68 12.91
CA GLY A 146 2.43 5.04 12.33
C GLY A 146 3.47 5.31 13.41
N GLY A 147 3.09 6.01 14.46
CA GLY A 147 3.93 6.30 15.61
C GLY A 147 4.41 5.05 16.33
N ILE A 148 3.53 4.14 16.67
CA ILE A 148 3.88 2.86 17.31
C ILE A 148 4.78 2.05 16.39
N MET A 149 4.41 1.88 15.13
CA MET A 149 5.17 1.13 14.16
C MET A 149 6.59 1.69 13.98
N THR A 150 6.76 3.04 14.00
CA THR A 150 8.07 3.66 13.93
C THR A 150 8.83 3.65 15.25
N ALA A 151 8.20 3.32 16.35
CA ALA A 151 8.83 3.31 17.67
C ALA A 151 9.35 1.93 18.10
N ASN A 152 8.87 0.84 17.49
CA ASN A 152 9.10 -0.52 17.97
C ASN A 152 10.57 -0.93 18.14
N ASP A 153 11.47 -0.46 17.32
CA ASP A 153 12.91 -0.71 17.43
C ASP A 153 13.70 0.56 17.75
N TRP A 154 12.98 1.67 17.97
CA TRP A 154 13.53 3.00 18.20
C TRP A 154 14.44 3.52 17.09
N SER A 155 14.47 2.83 15.99
CA SER A 155 15.18 3.25 14.79
C SER A 155 14.36 4.35 14.10
N LYS A 156 14.97 5.52 13.89
CA LYS A 156 14.25 6.68 13.37
C LYS A 156 13.81 6.48 11.93
N ALA A 157 14.59 5.86 11.15
CA ALA A 157 14.42 5.45 9.76
C ALA A 157 15.78 4.94 9.27
N PRO A 158 15.83 4.21 8.22
CA PRO A 158 14.72 3.66 7.46
C PRO A 158 14.17 2.40 8.13
N ARG A 159 12.88 2.24 8.00
CA ARG A 159 12.18 1.07 8.52
C ARG A 159 11.61 0.29 7.36
N LEU A 160 11.69 -1.01 7.45
CA LEU A 160 11.06 -1.92 6.52
C LEU A 160 9.56 -1.91 6.78
N GLN A 161 8.81 -1.11 6.06
CA GLN A 161 7.36 -1.01 6.21
C GLN A 161 6.61 -1.80 5.15
N ASN A 162 6.94 -1.58 3.91
CA ASN A 162 6.49 -2.44 2.83
C ASN A 162 7.72 -3.17 2.35
N GLY A 163 7.87 -4.40 2.80
CA GLY A 163 9.11 -5.12 2.59
C GLY A 163 9.54 -5.14 1.15
N THR A 164 10.79 -4.98 0.97
CA THR A 164 11.53 -5.34 -0.23
C THR A 164 11.03 -6.64 -0.83
N SER A 165 10.71 -7.60 0.02
CA SER A 165 10.15 -8.90 -0.36
C SER A 165 8.88 -8.79 -1.19
N TRP A 166 8.03 -7.80 -0.95
CA TRP A 166 6.82 -7.62 -1.76
C TRP A 166 7.15 -7.34 -3.24
N PHE A 167 8.05 -6.41 -3.50
CA PHE A 167 8.45 -6.10 -4.89
C PHE A 167 9.27 -7.21 -5.52
N TYR A 168 10.06 -7.90 -4.73
CA TYR A 168 10.74 -9.12 -5.13
C TYR A 168 9.74 -10.18 -5.60
N PHE A 169 8.74 -10.49 -4.80
CA PHE A 169 7.70 -11.45 -5.18
C PHE A 169 6.87 -10.97 -6.37
N ALA A 170 6.45 -9.71 -6.36
CA ALA A 170 5.69 -9.14 -7.46
C ALA A 170 6.47 -9.21 -8.77
N THR A 171 7.78 -8.96 -8.74
CA THR A 171 8.64 -9.06 -9.93
C THR A 171 8.66 -10.48 -10.48
N GLU A 172 8.83 -11.49 -9.63
CA GLU A 172 8.89 -12.87 -10.09
C GLU A 172 7.52 -13.43 -10.49
N GLN A 173 6.44 -12.96 -9.87
CA GLN A 173 5.07 -13.35 -10.24
C GLN A 173 4.69 -12.93 -11.67
N TYR A 174 5.41 -12.00 -12.28
CA TYR A 174 5.22 -11.64 -13.68
C TYR A 174 5.74 -12.69 -14.68
N ARG A 175 6.33 -13.79 -14.22
CA ARG A 175 6.82 -14.87 -15.12
C ARG A 175 5.78 -15.35 -16.09
N SER A 176 4.55 -15.54 -15.61
CA SER A 176 3.43 -16.05 -16.40
C SER A 176 2.55 -14.93 -16.96
N ASP A 177 2.97 -13.67 -16.86
CA ASP A 177 2.16 -12.55 -17.29
C ASP A 177 2.31 -12.33 -18.81
N CYS A 178 1.24 -12.56 -19.56
CA CYS A 178 1.19 -12.39 -21.01
C CYS A 178 0.98 -10.94 -21.46
N ILE A 179 1.39 -9.96 -20.64
CA ILE A 179 1.24 -8.53 -20.94
C ILE A 179 2.45 -8.00 -21.69
N ASP A 180 2.20 -7.46 -22.89
CA ASP A 180 3.15 -6.58 -23.57
C ASP A 180 2.80 -5.12 -23.27
N LEU A 181 3.71 -4.41 -22.61
CA LEU A 181 3.47 -3.01 -22.26
C LEU A 181 3.33 -2.09 -23.49
N ALA A 182 3.90 -2.47 -24.63
CA ALA A 182 3.71 -1.71 -25.87
C ALA A 182 2.24 -1.68 -26.32
N ASP A 183 1.45 -2.70 -25.94
CA ASP A 183 0.02 -2.76 -26.24
C ASP A 183 -0.85 -2.10 -25.18
N ARG A 184 -0.29 -1.79 -24.01
CA ARG A 184 -1.01 -1.23 -22.86
C ARG A 184 -0.83 0.27 -22.68
N VAL A 185 0.21 0.85 -23.26
CA VAL A 185 0.48 2.28 -23.17
C VAL A 185 0.03 3.01 -24.43
N SER A 186 -0.05 4.32 -24.36
CA SER A 186 -0.35 5.17 -25.52
C SER A 186 0.59 4.86 -26.69
N LYS A 187 0.05 4.85 -27.90
CA LYS A 187 0.87 4.73 -29.13
C LYS A 187 1.92 5.84 -29.28
N LEU A 188 1.75 6.95 -28.58
CA LEU A 188 2.73 8.04 -28.50
C LEU A 188 3.85 7.73 -27.50
N ALA A 189 3.60 6.86 -26.54
CA ALA A 189 4.61 6.42 -25.58
C ALA A 189 5.48 5.32 -26.20
N LYS A 190 6.78 5.42 -25.92
CA LYS A 190 7.71 4.34 -26.22
C LYS A 190 8.18 3.77 -24.89
N PRO A 191 7.58 2.66 -24.41
CA PRO A 191 8.01 2.06 -23.18
C PRO A 191 9.48 1.64 -23.31
N ARG A 192 10.27 1.84 -22.26
CA ARG A 192 11.68 1.44 -22.23
C ARG A 192 11.81 -0.09 -22.30
N TYR A 193 10.90 -0.77 -21.63
CA TYR A 193 10.83 -2.23 -21.60
C TYR A 193 9.43 -2.69 -21.98
N ARG A 194 9.34 -3.88 -22.55
CA ARG A 194 8.06 -4.49 -22.91
C ARG A 194 7.48 -5.31 -21.77
N HIS A 195 8.33 -5.85 -20.89
CA HIS A 195 7.91 -6.69 -19.76
C HIS A 195 7.73 -5.85 -18.47
N PRO A 196 6.60 -6.00 -17.74
CA PRO A 196 6.35 -5.20 -16.53
C PRO A 196 7.36 -5.45 -15.41
N GLY A 197 7.90 -6.65 -15.28
CA GLY A 197 8.92 -6.97 -14.28
C GLY A 197 10.19 -6.13 -14.41
N ASP A 198 10.59 -5.77 -15.64
CA ASP A 198 11.78 -4.96 -15.87
C ASP A 198 11.65 -3.54 -15.31
N TYR A 199 10.40 -3.02 -15.21
CA TYR A 199 10.16 -1.73 -14.55
C TYR A 199 10.34 -1.80 -13.04
N ASN A 200 10.10 -2.97 -12.39
CA ASN A 200 10.43 -3.12 -10.97
C ASN A 200 11.95 -3.11 -10.75
N VAL A 201 12.70 -3.72 -11.64
CA VAL A 201 14.17 -3.66 -11.61
C VAL A 201 14.67 -2.23 -11.81
N LEU A 202 14.15 -1.54 -12.83
CA LEU A 202 14.49 -0.13 -13.08
C LEU A 202 14.14 0.74 -11.87
N ALA A 203 12.94 0.57 -11.31
CA ALA A 203 12.50 1.32 -10.14
C ALA A 203 13.37 1.05 -8.90
N ALA A 204 13.84 -0.17 -8.71
CA ALA A 204 14.81 -0.49 -7.66
C ALA A 204 16.12 0.29 -7.85
N ARG A 205 16.67 0.28 -9.07
CA ARG A 205 17.91 0.98 -9.40
C ARG A 205 17.82 2.49 -9.22
N LEU A 206 16.68 3.08 -9.60
CA LEU A 206 16.49 4.54 -9.58
C LEU A 206 15.93 5.07 -8.26
N GLY A 207 15.62 4.19 -7.30
CA GLY A 207 15.04 4.59 -6.03
C GLY A 207 13.56 4.99 -6.10
N TRP A 208 12.82 4.52 -7.10
CA TRP A 208 11.41 4.86 -7.30
C TRP A 208 10.44 3.85 -6.70
N LEU A 209 10.94 2.71 -6.22
CA LEU A 209 10.10 1.78 -5.49
C LEU A 209 9.55 2.44 -4.23
N PRO A 210 8.25 2.27 -3.90
CA PRO A 210 7.71 2.72 -2.62
C PRO A 210 8.11 1.82 -1.45
N SER A 211 9.13 0.98 -1.63
CA SER A 211 9.69 0.09 -0.63
C SER A 211 11.23 -0.02 -0.80
N TYR A 212 11.86 -0.69 0.13
CA TYR A 212 13.32 -0.75 0.23
C TYR A 212 13.90 -1.92 -0.54
N PRO A 213 14.64 -1.72 -1.64
CA PRO A 213 15.29 -2.81 -2.34
C PRO A 213 16.42 -3.41 -1.52
N THR A 214 16.58 -4.74 -1.58
CA THR A 214 17.72 -5.44 -0.97
C THR A 214 18.78 -5.81 -2.00
N PHE A 215 19.99 -5.97 -1.51
CA PHE A 215 21.13 -6.42 -2.28
C PHE A 215 21.25 -7.96 -2.27
N ASN A 216 21.91 -8.50 -3.28
CA ASN A 216 22.28 -9.93 -3.34
C ASN A 216 23.42 -10.30 -2.37
N LYS A 217 23.75 -9.43 -1.44
CA LYS A 217 24.75 -9.60 -0.39
C LYS A 217 24.22 -9.04 0.93
N GLY A 218 24.57 -9.68 2.04
CA GLY A 218 24.20 -9.18 3.36
C GLY A 218 24.79 -7.80 3.63
N SER A 219 24.00 -6.91 4.23
CA SER A 219 24.44 -5.52 4.47
C SER A 219 25.67 -5.43 5.40
N GLN A 220 25.77 -6.31 6.40
CA GLN A 220 26.97 -6.39 7.26
C GLN A 220 28.21 -6.80 6.48
N GLU A 221 28.08 -7.81 5.62
CA GLU A 221 29.16 -8.26 4.77
C GLU A 221 29.61 -7.16 3.81
N LEU A 222 28.63 -6.44 3.24
CA LEU A 222 28.88 -5.31 2.33
C LEU A 222 29.64 -4.17 3.03
N ILE A 223 29.28 -3.84 4.27
CA ILE A 223 30.00 -2.86 5.08
C ILE A 223 31.44 -3.33 5.38
N ASN A 224 31.60 -4.60 5.74
CA ASN A 224 32.92 -5.17 5.99
C ASN A 224 33.81 -5.15 4.75
N ASP A 225 33.27 -5.46 3.58
CA ASP A 225 33.99 -5.37 2.31
C ASP A 225 34.42 -3.93 2.01
N ALA A 226 33.55 -2.96 2.19
CA ALA A 226 33.86 -1.56 2.01
C ALA A 226 35.00 -1.11 2.94
N ARG A 227 34.93 -1.51 4.21
CA ARG A 227 36.00 -1.23 5.19
C ARG A 227 37.33 -1.91 4.85
N ALA A 228 37.28 -3.17 4.40
CA ALA A 228 38.48 -3.88 3.91
C ALA A 228 39.08 -3.21 2.66
N ALA A 229 38.26 -2.57 1.83
CA ALA A 229 38.70 -1.77 0.70
C ALA A 229 39.21 -0.36 1.08
N GLY A 230 39.20 0.00 2.37
CA GLY A 230 39.75 1.25 2.90
C GLY A 230 38.71 2.33 3.23
N ALA A 231 37.42 2.07 3.07
CA ALA A 231 36.38 3.01 3.45
C ALA A 231 36.31 3.14 4.99
N SER A 232 36.34 4.37 5.50
CA SER A 232 36.34 4.67 6.94
C SER A 232 35.10 5.45 7.40
N THR A 233 34.42 6.12 6.49
CA THR A 233 33.24 6.92 6.75
C THR A 233 32.00 6.35 6.05
N GLU A 234 30.79 6.69 6.53
CA GLU A 234 29.54 6.32 5.87
C GLU A 234 29.50 6.77 4.40
N ALA A 235 29.99 7.97 4.11
CA ALA A 235 30.06 8.49 2.74
C ALA A 235 30.96 7.65 1.82
N GLU A 236 32.11 7.20 2.33
CA GLU A 236 33.04 6.32 1.57
C GLU A 236 32.44 4.92 1.39
N ILE A 237 31.74 4.38 2.39
CA ILE A 237 31.00 3.12 2.27
C ILE A 237 29.89 3.26 1.21
N ASN A 238 29.12 4.33 1.23
CA ASN A 238 28.08 4.59 0.23
C ASN A 238 28.65 4.71 -1.18
N GLN A 239 29.81 5.34 -1.32
CA GLN A 239 30.52 5.41 -2.60
C GLN A 239 30.99 4.05 -3.10
N TYR A 240 31.52 3.23 -2.19
CA TYR A 240 31.90 1.85 -2.48
C TYR A 240 30.71 1.04 -3.00
N VAL A 241 29.56 1.10 -2.30
CA VAL A 241 28.33 0.42 -2.69
C VAL A 241 27.83 0.89 -4.07
N ALA A 242 27.78 2.20 -4.30
CA ALA A 242 27.38 2.76 -5.58
C ALA A 242 28.30 2.31 -6.73
N GLN A 243 29.61 2.25 -6.48
CA GLN A 243 30.57 1.79 -7.49
C GLN A 243 30.46 0.29 -7.74
N ALA A 244 30.23 -0.52 -6.70
CA ALA A 244 30.02 -1.97 -6.83
C ALA A 244 28.76 -2.28 -7.66
N LEU A 245 27.67 -1.52 -7.45
CA LEU A 245 26.46 -1.61 -8.28
C LEU A 245 26.73 -1.22 -9.73
N LYS A 246 27.47 -0.14 -9.97
CA LYS A 246 27.83 0.31 -11.31
C LYS A 246 28.68 -0.73 -12.06
N ASN A 247 29.60 -1.35 -11.38
CA ASN A 247 30.48 -2.38 -11.93
C ASN A 247 29.78 -3.76 -12.07
N LYS A 248 28.56 -3.93 -11.51
CA LYS A 248 27.84 -5.21 -11.42
C LYS A 248 28.49 -6.25 -10.51
N ASP A 249 29.36 -5.83 -9.58
CA ASP A 249 29.91 -6.65 -8.50
C ASP A 249 28.87 -6.85 -7.39
N LEU A 250 27.90 -5.96 -7.32
CA LEU A 250 26.72 -5.99 -6.46
C LEU A 250 25.47 -5.80 -7.32
N GLN A 251 24.37 -6.46 -6.96
CA GLN A 251 23.07 -6.35 -7.65
C GLN A 251 21.92 -6.23 -6.65
N PHE A 252 20.79 -5.73 -7.10
CA PHE A 252 19.55 -5.86 -6.33
C PHE A 252 18.97 -7.27 -6.50
N CYS A 253 18.38 -7.82 -5.44
CA CYS A 253 17.78 -9.17 -5.45
C CYS A 253 16.75 -9.37 -6.57
N VAL A 254 16.03 -8.30 -6.92
CA VAL A 254 15.00 -8.32 -7.99
C VAL A 254 15.57 -8.59 -9.39
N GLU A 255 16.89 -8.48 -9.58
CA GLU A 255 17.55 -8.73 -10.86
C GLU A 255 17.77 -10.24 -11.11
N ASP A 256 17.92 -11.03 -10.04
CA ASP A 256 18.06 -12.49 -10.12
C ASP A 256 17.29 -13.16 -8.96
N PRO A 257 15.95 -13.16 -8.99
CA PRO A 257 15.12 -13.60 -7.87
C PRO A 257 15.22 -15.10 -7.59
N ALA A 258 15.74 -15.88 -8.52
CA ALA A 258 15.92 -17.32 -8.36
C ALA A 258 17.34 -17.72 -7.95
N ALA A 259 18.27 -16.77 -7.79
CA ALA A 259 19.57 -17.06 -7.20
C ALA A 259 19.42 -17.43 -5.71
N LYS A 260 20.19 -18.42 -5.25
CA LYS A 260 20.03 -18.97 -3.88
C LYS A 260 20.30 -17.93 -2.78
N GLU A 261 21.24 -17.05 -3.01
CA GLU A 261 21.55 -15.92 -2.11
C GLU A 261 20.40 -14.91 -1.96
N ASN A 262 19.50 -14.89 -2.94
CA ASN A 262 18.34 -14.01 -2.99
C ASN A 262 17.04 -14.67 -2.48
N HIS A 263 17.08 -15.93 -2.08
CA HIS A 263 15.88 -16.61 -1.62
C HIS A 263 15.31 -15.96 -0.36
N PRO A 264 14.03 -15.63 -0.31
CA PRO A 264 13.34 -15.27 0.92
C PRO A 264 13.26 -16.52 1.81
N ARG A 265 13.89 -16.51 2.98
CA ARG A 265 14.03 -17.71 3.82
C ARG A 265 12.85 -17.91 4.76
N ASN A 266 12.29 -16.82 5.27
CA ASN A 266 11.18 -16.85 6.23
C ASN A 266 10.01 -16.03 5.72
N LEU A 267 8.79 -16.56 5.81
CA LEU A 267 7.56 -15.86 5.49
C LEU A 267 6.59 -15.93 6.67
N PHE A 268 6.21 -14.78 7.18
CA PHE A 268 5.10 -14.64 8.12
C PHE A 268 3.86 -14.21 7.35
N VAL A 269 2.80 -14.99 7.45
CA VAL A 269 1.47 -14.65 6.95
C VAL A 269 0.61 -14.30 8.16
N TRP A 270 0.11 -13.09 8.18
CA TRP A 270 -0.67 -12.58 9.30
C TRP A 270 -2.04 -12.12 8.83
N ARG A 271 -3.09 -12.79 9.30
CA ARG A 271 -4.49 -12.51 8.97
C ARG A 271 -4.81 -12.54 7.48
N ALA A 272 -4.16 -13.40 6.74
CA ALA A 272 -4.35 -13.50 5.31
C ALA A 272 -4.31 -14.95 4.84
N ASN A 273 -5.23 -15.31 3.97
CA ASN A 273 -5.18 -16.59 3.27
C ASN A 273 -4.53 -16.41 1.89
N LEU A 274 -3.21 -16.29 1.85
CA LEU A 274 -2.48 -16.03 0.61
C LEU A 274 -2.71 -17.12 -0.45
N ILE A 275 -2.64 -18.39 -0.04
CA ILE A 275 -2.80 -19.52 -0.97
C ILE A 275 -4.24 -19.64 -1.45
N GLY A 276 -5.22 -19.41 -0.57
CA GLY A 276 -6.62 -19.61 -0.92
C GLY A 276 -7.32 -18.40 -1.53
N SER A 277 -6.79 -17.19 -1.39
CA SER A 277 -7.45 -15.96 -1.85
C SER A 277 -6.69 -15.15 -2.88
N SER A 278 -5.44 -15.48 -3.17
CA SER A 278 -4.67 -14.81 -4.20
C SER A 278 -4.96 -15.44 -5.56
N SER A 279 -5.68 -14.76 -6.43
CA SER A 279 -5.97 -15.24 -7.78
C SER A 279 -4.76 -15.20 -8.72
N LYS A 280 -3.74 -14.46 -8.35
CA LYS A 280 -2.43 -14.45 -8.99
C LYS A 280 -1.41 -15.13 -8.07
N GLY A 281 -0.50 -15.85 -8.62
CA GLY A 281 0.63 -16.35 -7.89
C GLY A 281 0.42 -17.63 -7.09
N HIS A 282 -0.70 -18.37 -7.27
CA HIS A 282 -0.84 -19.71 -6.69
C HIS A 282 0.31 -20.62 -7.10
N GLU A 283 0.66 -20.64 -8.38
CA GLU A 283 1.81 -21.41 -8.87
C GLU A 283 3.10 -20.90 -8.23
N TYR A 284 3.28 -19.59 -8.16
CA TYR A 284 4.45 -19.00 -7.54
C TYR A 284 4.61 -19.43 -6.07
N PHE A 285 3.55 -19.32 -5.27
CA PHE A 285 3.58 -19.75 -3.88
C PHE A 285 3.83 -21.25 -3.74
N LEU A 286 3.12 -22.07 -4.47
CA LEU A 286 3.21 -23.51 -4.33
C LEU A 286 4.50 -24.07 -4.94
N LYS A 287 4.87 -23.68 -6.17
CA LYS A 287 6.02 -24.20 -6.89
C LYS A 287 7.33 -23.55 -6.42
N HIS A 288 7.38 -22.21 -6.43
CA HIS A 288 8.64 -21.51 -6.20
C HIS A 288 8.93 -21.25 -4.71
N LEU A 289 7.95 -20.89 -3.91
CA LEU A 289 8.18 -20.64 -2.48
C LEU A 289 8.20 -21.93 -1.66
N LEU A 290 7.24 -22.83 -1.87
CA LEU A 290 7.09 -24.04 -1.07
C LEU A 290 7.72 -25.28 -1.69
N GLY A 291 8.08 -25.26 -2.98
CA GLY A 291 8.67 -26.39 -3.68
C GLY A 291 7.69 -27.57 -3.89
N THR A 292 6.39 -27.30 -3.90
CA THR A 292 5.40 -28.35 -4.10
C THR A 292 5.31 -28.75 -5.58
N LYS A 293 4.97 -30.02 -5.81
CA LYS A 293 4.60 -30.53 -7.14
C LYS A 293 3.08 -30.42 -7.25
N ASN A 294 2.59 -29.43 -7.96
CA ASN A 294 1.16 -29.24 -8.18
C ASN A 294 0.82 -29.31 -9.69
N ALA A 295 -0.46 -29.50 -9.99
CA ALA A 295 -0.95 -29.59 -11.36
C ALA A 295 -1.38 -28.22 -11.93
N VAL A 296 -1.33 -27.16 -11.15
CA VAL A 296 -1.65 -25.81 -11.59
C VAL A 296 -0.37 -25.21 -12.14
N LEU A 297 -0.22 -25.32 -13.44
CA LEU A 297 0.92 -24.79 -14.18
C LEU A 297 0.40 -23.75 -15.15
N GLU A 298 1.04 -22.59 -15.14
CA GLU A 298 0.84 -21.57 -16.16
C GLU A 298 1.87 -21.77 -17.27
N ASP A 299 1.51 -21.33 -18.47
CA ASP A 299 2.42 -21.34 -19.60
C ASP A 299 3.46 -20.23 -19.44
N ASP A 300 4.73 -20.59 -19.50
CA ASP A 300 5.86 -19.65 -19.48
C ASP A 300 6.08 -18.99 -20.85
N ASP A 301 5.23 -19.27 -21.85
CA ASP A 301 5.31 -18.72 -23.19
C ASP A 301 4.73 -17.31 -23.32
N ALA A 302 5.01 -16.44 -22.33
CA ALA A 302 4.66 -15.04 -22.43
C ALA A 302 5.23 -14.41 -23.72
N PRO A 303 4.46 -13.56 -24.40
CA PRO A 303 4.88 -12.95 -25.67
C PRO A 303 6.11 -12.06 -25.53
N THR A 304 6.41 -11.65 -24.30
CA THR A 304 7.59 -10.86 -23.97
C THR A 304 8.37 -11.51 -22.84
N ARG A 305 9.67 -11.63 -23.03
CA ARG A 305 10.60 -12.05 -21.98
C ARG A 305 11.23 -10.80 -21.34
N PRO A 306 11.55 -10.83 -20.04
CA PRO A 306 12.27 -9.74 -19.41
C PRO A 306 13.69 -9.62 -19.95
N GLU A 307 14.20 -8.40 -20.00
CA GLU A 307 15.55 -8.07 -20.43
C GLU A 307 16.51 -7.90 -19.24
N GLU A 308 15.95 -7.49 -18.09
CA GLU A 308 16.73 -7.11 -16.90
C GLU A 308 16.68 -8.18 -15.79
N ILE A 309 15.75 -9.12 -15.87
CA ILE A 309 15.55 -10.17 -14.87
C ILE A 309 16.13 -11.48 -15.38
N LYS A 310 16.95 -12.14 -14.58
CA LYS A 310 17.38 -13.51 -14.82
C LYS A 310 16.35 -14.47 -14.23
N TRP A 311 15.53 -15.06 -15.07
CA TRP A 311 14.67 -16.14 -14.65
C TRP A 311 15.33 -17.49 -14.85
N ARG A 312 15.32 -18.29 -13.79
CA ARG A 312 15.82 -19.66 -13.77
C ARG A 312 14.64 -20.62 -13.67
N GLU A 313 14.78 -21.80 -14.25
CA GLU A 313 13.83 -22.87 -13.99
C GLU A 313 13.86 -23.25 -12.50
N ALA A 314 12.68 -23.60 -11.96
CA ALA A 314 12.59 -24.11 -10.61
C ALA A 314 13.29 -25.47 -10.52
N ASP A 315 14.20 -25.61 -9.59
CA ASP A 315 14.95 -26.86 -9.35
C ASP A 315 14.16 -27.87 -8.50
N GLY A 316 12.89 -27.56 -8.20
CA GLY A 316 12.00 -28.39 -7.38
C GLY A 316 12.18 -28.24 -5.88
N ALA A 317 13.11 -27.38 -5.43
CA ALA A 317 13.23 -26.97 -4.04
C ALA A 317 12.48 -25.67 -3.81
N GLY A 318 11.80 -25.56 -2.66
CA GLY A 318 11.20 -24.30 -2.24
C GLY A 318 12.25 -23.27 -1.83
N LYS A 319 11.94 -21.99 -1.99
CA LYS A 319 12.80 -20.89 -1.55
C LYS A 319 12.69 -20.62 -0.06
N LEU A 320 11.60 -21.01 0.58
CA LEU A 320 11.36 -20.81 1.99
C LEU A 320 11.96 -21.95 2.81
N ASP A 321 12.57 -21.57 3.95
CA ASP A 321 12.92 -22.51 5.02
C ASP A 321 11.80 -22.62 6.05
N LEU A 322 11.01 -21.55 6.22
CA LEU A 322 10.01 -21.45 7.27
C LEU A 322 8.81 -20.60 6.81
N LEU A 323 7.63 -21.18 6.86
CA LEU A 323 6.34 -20.52 6.68
C LEU A 323 5.58 -20.51 8.01
N ILE A 324 5.27 -19.32 8.51
CA ILE A 324 4.53 -19.10 9.74
C ILE A 324 3.20 -18.43 9.42
N ASP A 325 2.09 -19.00 9.89
CA ASP A 325 0.76 -18.41 9.78
C ASP A 325 0.27 -17.94 11.15
N ILE A 326 -0.27 -16.73 11.21
CA ILE A 326 -0.90 -16.15 12.41
C ILE A 326 -2.32 -15.81 12.04
N ASP A 327 -3.25 -16.70 12.36
CA ASP A 327 -4.66 -16.55 12.01
C ASP A 327 -5.55 -17.17 13.11
N PHE A 328 -6.79 -16.71 13.16
CA PHE A 328 -7.84 -17.29 14.01
C PHE A 328 -8.63 -18.40 13.28
N ARG A 329 -8.26 -18.72 12.05
CA ARG A 329 -8.85 -19.80 11.23
C ARG A 329 -7.74 -20.66 10.64
N MET A 330 -8.00 -21.96 10.56
CA MET A 330 -7.17 -22.85 9.77
C MET A 330 -7.56 -22.69 8.29
N ALA A 331 -7.01 -21.66 7.65
CA ALA A 331 -7.18 -21.39 6.22
C ALA A 331 -6.22 -22.25 5.37
N SER A 332 -6.32 -22.16 4.04
CA SER A 332 -5.43 -22.92 3.14
C SER A 332 -3.96 -22.64 3.40
N THR A 333 -3.59 -21.40 3.73
CA THR A 333 -2.21 -21.03 4.07
C THR A 333 -1.73 -21.77 5.32
N GLY A 334 -2.57 -21.83 6.37
CA GLY A 334 -2.24 -22.55 7.59
C GLY A 334 -1.98 -24.04 7.37
N LEU A 335 -2.70 -24.68 6.41
CA LEU A 335 -2.48 -26.10 6.08
C LEU A 335 -1.10 -26.38 5.47
N TYR A 336 -0.46 -25.38 4.87
CA TYR A 336 0.89 -25.49 4.29
C TYR A 336 1.98 -24.90 5.18
N SER A 337 1.60 -24.30 6.32
CA SER A 337 2.56 -23.65 7.21
C SER A 337 3.28 -24.65 8.09
N ASP A 338 4.55 -24.37 8.38
CA ASP A 338 5.37 -25.15 9.33
C ASP A 338 4.92 -24.87 10.77
N ILE A 339 4.53 -23.62 11.05
CA ILE A 339 4.06 -23.16 12.35
C ILE A 339 2.78 -22.36 12.18
N VAL A 340 1.79 -22.64 12.99
CA VAL A 340 0.55 -21.85 13.09
C VAL A 340 0.44 -21.30 14.51
N PHE A 341 0.40 -19.98 14.64
CA PHE A 341 0.07 -19.30 15.89
C PHE A 341 -1.42 -18.97 15.92
N PRO A 342 -2.21 -19.58 16.80
CA PRO A 342 -3.63 -19.32 16.90
C PRO A 342 -3.86 -17.93 17.49
N ALA A 343 -4.51 -17.05 16.72
CA ALA A 343 -4.81 -15.68 17.11
C ALA A 343 -6.20 -15.59 17.78
N ALA A 344 -6.31 -14.73 18.78
CA ALA A 344 -7.57 -14.41 19.42
C ALA A 344 -8.54 -13.71 18.47
N THR A 345 -9.83 -14.02 18.61
CA THR A 345 -10.92 -13.37 17.87
C THR A 345 -11.34 -12.04 18.51
N TRP A 346 -12.30 -11.36 17.89
CA TRP A 346 -12.76 -10.02 18.34
C TRP A 346 -13.36 -10.03 19.75
N TYR A 347 -13.93 -11.15 20.22
CA TYR A 347 -14.53 -11.29 21.55
C TYR A 347 -13.52 -11.64 22.64
N GLU A 348 -12.28 -11.93 22.27
CA GLU A 348 -11.23 -12.43 23.15
C GLU A 348 -10.10 -11.42 23.36
N LYS A 349 -10.17 -10.24 22.74
CA LYS A 349 -9.08 -9.25 22.79
C LYS A 349 -9.57 -7.82 22.88
N GLU A 350 -8.67 -6.93 23.28
CA GLU A 350 -8.83 -5.49 23.15
C GLU A 350 -8.15 -5.00 21.87
N ASP A 351 -8.77 -4.05 21.17
CA ASP A 351 -8.23 -3.45 19.94
C ASP A 351 -9.04 -2.20 19.57
N LEU A 352 -8.61 -1.49 18.53
CA LEU A 352 -9.37 -0.43 17.88
C LEU A 352 -9.95 -0.91 16.57
N SER A 353 -11.11 -0.38 16.20
CA SER A 353 -11.73 -0.66 14.92
C SER A 353 -12.23 0.61 14.26
N SER A 354 -11.98 0.70 12.97
CA SER A 354 -12.53 1.72 12.08
C SER A 354 -12.55 1.20 10.65
N THR A 355 -13.26 1.88 9.77
CA THR A 355 -13.33 1.55 8.35
C THR A 355 -13.50 2.83 7.52
N ASP A 356 -13.10 2.79 6.26
CA ASP A 356 -13.36 3.88 5.32
C ASP A 356 -14.85 4.03 4.98
N MET A 357 -15.67 3.05 5.34
CA MET A 357 -17.10 3.06 5.03
C MET A 357 -17.94 3.93 5.97
N HIS A 358 -17.39 4.35 7.11
CA HIS A 358 -18.07 5.21 8.06
C HIS A 358 -17.09 6.07 8.89
N PRO A 359 -17.53 7.21 9.42
CA PRO A 359 -16.70 8.14 10.17
C PRO A 359 -16.67 7.86 11.68
N TYR A 360 -16.74 6.60 12.08
CA TYR A 360 -16.73 6.19 13.48
C TYR A 360 -15.46 5.43 13.81
N VAL A 361 -14.94 5.66 14.99
CA VAL A 361 -13.96 4.82 15.66
C VAL A 361 -14.60 4.16 16.87
N HIS A 362 -14.28 2.90 17.09
CA HIS A 362 -14.77 2.14 18.24
C HIS A 362 -13.70 1.15 18.71
N VAL A 363 -13.93 0.54 19.85
CA VAL A 363 -13.04 -0.46 20.45
C VAL A 363 -13.64 -1.86 20.32
N PHE A 364 -12.77 -2.83 20.27
CA PHE A 364 -13.08 -4.18 20.73
C PHE A 364 -12.72 -4.25 22.21
N GLN A 365 -13.56 -4.93 22.97
CA GLN A 365 -13.33 -5.24 24.36
C GLN A 365 -13.55 -6.74 24.55
N ALA A 366 -12.63 -7.40 25.23
CA ALA A 366 -12.74 -8.81 25.51
C ALA A 366 -14.02 -9.09 26.32
N ALA A 367 -14.86 -9.96 25.79
CA ALA A 367 -16.07 -10.44 26.45
C ALA A 367 -15.84 -11.81 27.15
N VAL A 368 -14.82 -12.51 26.70
CA VAL A 368 -14.37 -13.81 27.22
C VAL A 368 -12.83 -13.84 27.16
N ASP A 369 -12.25 -14.70 28.00
CA ASP A 369 -10.81 -14.96 27.95
C ASP A 369 -10.42 -15.68 26.67
N CYS A 370 -9.17 -15.54 26.27
CA CYS A 370 -8.60 -16.29 25.15
C CYS A 370 -8.76 -17.80 25.38
N ALA A 371 -9.24 -18.51 24.36
CA ALA A 371 -9.39 -19.94 24.42
C ALA A 371 -8.05 -20.66 24.22
N TRP A 372 -7.79 -21.70 25.00
CA TRP A 372 -6.58 -22.55 24.91
C TRP A 372 -5.28 -21.74 24.95
N GLU A 373 -4.46 -21.90 23.92
CA GLU A 373 -3.16 -21.21 23.78
C GLU A 373 -3.24 -19.97 22.87
N THR A 374 -4.45 -19.56 22.48
CA THR A 374 -4.63 -18.36 21.67
C THR A 374 -4.14 -17.11 22.39
N LYS A 375 -3.56 -16.21 21.65
CA LYS A 375 -3.11 -14.90 22.14
C LYS A 375 -3.66 -13.79 21.24
N SER A 376 -3.79 -12.60 21.81
CA SER A 376 -4.01 -11.42 20.96
C SER A 376 -2.82 -11.26 20.01
N ASP A 377 -3.04 -10.56 18.88
CA ASP A 377 -1.94 -10.25 17.96
C ASP A 377 -0.82 -9.51 18.68
N TRP A 378 -1.17 -8.55 19.56
CA TRP A 378 -0.20 -7.79 20.34
C TRP A 378 0.66 -8.69 21.23
N ASP A 379 0.03 -9.61 21.97
CA ASP A 379 0.73 -10.55 22.85
C ASP A 379 1.57 -11.56 22.09
N THR A 380 1.10 -11.98 20.91
CA THR A 380 1.87 -12.88 20.03
C THR A 380 3.18 -12.24 19.63
N PHE A 381 3.13 -11.00 19.11
CA PHE A 381 4.34 -10.28 18.71
C PHE A 381 5.21 -9.86 19.90
N ARG A 382 4.61 -9.53 21.05
CA ARG A 382 5.36 -9.27 22.28
C ARG A 382 6.16 -10.51 22.73
N THR A 383 5.53 -11.68 22.75
CA THR A 383 6.18 -12.95 23.09
C THR A 383 7.28 -13.31 22.10
N LEU A 384 7.05 -13.04 20.81
CA LEU A 384 8.06 -13.22 19.78
C LEU A 384 9.25 -12.28 19.99
N ALA A 385 9.02 -11.00 20.29
CA ALA A 385 10.06 -10.03 20.58
C ALA A 385 10.91 -10.44 21.80
N GLU A 386 10.27 -10.92 22.86
CA GLU A 386 10.94 -11.46 24.06
C GLU A 386 11.84 -12.63 23.72
N THR A 387 11.32 -13.59 22.94
CA THR A 387 12.07 -14.77 22.51
C THR A 387 13.26 -14.40 21.63
N VAL A 388 13.06 -13.49 20.66
CA VAL A 388 14.14 -13.00 19.78
C VAL A 388 15.24 -12.32 20.61
N SER A 389 14.87 -11.45 21.55
CA SER A 389 15.85 -10.77 22.42
C SER A 389 16.65 -11.75 23.26
N ARG A 390 15.99 -12.75 23.84
CA ARG A 390 16.66 -13.80 24.62
C ARG A 390 17.64 -14.59 23.76
N VAL A 391 17.20 -15.08 22.61
CA VAL A 391 18.05 -15.88 21.70
C VAL A 391 19.21 -15.04 21.16
N ALA A 392 18.98 -13.76 20.86
CA ALA A 392 20.05 -12.85 20.43
C ALA A 392 21.13 -12.68 21.51
N LYS A 393 20.73 -12.51 22.78
CA LYS A 393 21.66 -12.46 23.93
C LYS A 393 22.44 -13.77 24.08
N GLU A 394 21.75 -14.90 24.04
CA GLU A 394 22.36 -16.25 24.18
C GLU A 394 23.36 -16.57 23.05
N SER A 395 23.07 -16.11 21.83
CA SER A 395 23.96 -16.33 20.67
C SER A 395 25.04 -15.26 20.48
N GLY A 396 25.07 -14.24 21.33
CA GLY A 396 25.99 -13.12 21.21
C GLY A 396 25.71 -12.20 20.01
N PHE A 397 24.53 -12.27 19.44
CA PHE A 397 24.09 -11.42 18.32
C PHE A 397 23.49 -10.13 18.88
N THR A 398 24.35 -9.17 19.12
CA THR A 398 24.00 -7.88 19.73
C THR A 398 23.96 -6.76 18.69
N GLU A 399 24.46 -5.58 19.01
CA GLU A 399 24.46 -4.42 18.11
C GLU A 399 25.27 -4.71 16.83
N TYR A 400 24.71 -4.32 15.68
CA TYR A 400 25.41 -4.32 14.41
C TYR A 400 25.00 -3.11 13.55
N GLU A 401 25.84 -2.77 12.61
CA GLU A 401 25.60 -1.74 11.62
C GLU A 401 24.91 -2.35 10.38
N ASP A 402 23.85 -1.71 9.94
CA ASP A 402 23.08 -2.11 8.77
C ASP A 402 23.04 -0.95 7.77
N ILE A 403 23.11 -1.27 6.48
CA ILE A 403 22.97 -0.29 5.40
C ILE A 403 21.67 -0.58 4.63
N VAL A 404 20.83 0.41 4.53
CA VAL A 404 19.50 0.27 3.92
C VAL A 404 19.38 1.19 2.73
N ALA A 405 19.03 0.63 1.58
CA ALA A 405 18.63 1.40 0.41
C ALA A 405 17.20 1.91 0.59
N THR A 406 17.02 3.22 0.64
CA THR A 406 15.70 3.82 0.83
C THR A 406 15.18 4.46 -0.44
N PRO A 407 13.87 4.43 -0.70
CA PRO A 407 13.28 5.09 -1.86
C PRO A 407 13.47 6.60 -1.79
N LEU A 408 13.53 7.23 -2.95
CA LEU A 408 13.49 8.68 -3.09
C LEU A 408 12.05 9.15 -2.85
N GLY A 409 11.88 10.30 -2.19
CA GLY A 409 10.59 10.96 -2.03
C GLY A 409 10.29 11.84 -3.25
N HIS A 410 9.09 11.68 -3.81
CA HIS A 410 8.65 12.46 -4.97
C HIS A 410 7.24 12.97 -4.76
N ASP A 411 7.02 14.25 -5.00
CA ASP A 411 5.70 14.89 -4.92
C ASP A 411 5.08 15.13 -6.32
N SER A 412 5.85 14.99 -7.39
CA SER A 412 5.39 15.23 -8.77
C SER A 412 6.11 14.35 -9.79
N PRO A 413 5.52 14.13 -10.99
CA PRO A 413 6.19 13.43 -12.08
C PRO A 413 7.50 14.10 -12.51
N GLY A 414 7.60 15.43 -12.41
CA GLY A 414 8.78 16.18 -12.76
C GLY A 414 9.98 15.91 -11.85
N GLU A 415 9.74 15.54 -10.60
CA GLU A 415 10.79 15.16 -9.64
C GLU A 415 11.33 13.76 -9.89
N VAL A 416 10.50 12.88 -10.46
CA VAL A 416 10.91 11.53 -10.85
C VAL A 416 11.76 11.57 -12.12
N ALA A 417 11.45 12.48 -13.04
CA ALA A 417 12.24 12.67 -14.25
C ALA A 417 13.62 13.22 -13.89
N GLN A 418 14.64 12.57 -14.41
CA GLN A 418 16.03 13.00 -14.25
C GLN A 418 16.37 14.16 -15.19
N PRO A 419 17.64 14.62 -15.26
CA PRO A 419 18.00 15.83 -15.98
C PRO A 419 17.32 15.97 -17.35
N GLU A 420 16.79 17.15 -17.64
CA GLU A 420 16.06 17.47 -18.87
C GLU A 420 14.76 16.67 -19.08
N GLY A 421 14.17 16.15 -18.00
CA GLY A 421 12.94 15.37 -18.05
C GLY A 421 13.10 13.97 -18.65
N LYS A 422 14.32 13.46 -18.70
CA LYS A 422 14.61 12.11 -19.21
C LYS A 422 14.88 11.14 -18.07
N VAL A 423 14.37 9.93 -18.20
CA VAL A 423 14.72 8.81 -17.32
C VAL A 423 16.04 8.22 -17.78
N LEU A 424 17.07 8.33 -16.93
CA LEU A 424 18.42 7.85 -17.23
C LEU A 424 18.77 6.70 -16.28
N ASP A 425 19.27 5.61 -16.84
CA ASP A 425 19.70 4.43 -16.10
C ASP A 425 21.23 4.39 -15.98
N TRP A 426 21.73 4.57 -14.77
CA TRP A 426 23.17 4.53 -14.50
C TRP A 426 23.78 3.14 -14.79
N SER A 427 22.99 2.05 -14.72
CA SER A 427 23.47 0.71 -15.07
C SER A 427 23.77 0.53 -16.55
N LYS A 428 23.22 1.40 -17.40
CA LYS A 428 23.48 1.48 -18.84
C LYS A 428 24.52 2.54 -19.19
N GLY A 429 25.11 3.21 -18.19
CA GLY A 429 26.08 4.29 -18.40
C GLY A 429 25.47 5.61 -18.86
N GLU A 430 24.17 5.81 -18.73
CA GLU A 430 23.45 7.01 -19.14
C GLU A 430 23.64 8.17 -18.15
N CYS A 431 23.98 7.88 -16.90
CA CYS A 431 24.33 8.82 -15.84
C CYS A 431 25.21 8.14 -14.78
N GLU A 432 25.64 8.89 -13.75
CA GLU A 432 26.37 8.32 -12.61
C GLU A 432 25.40 7.88 -11.50
N PRO A 433 25.69 6.77 -10.77
CA PRO A 433 24.93 6.34 -9.61
C PRO A 433 25.27 7.24 -8.40
N ILE A 434 24.37 8.14 -8.05
CA ILE A 434 24.55 9.06 -6.94
C ILE A 434 23.47 8.75 -5.89
N PRO A 435 23.85 8.21 -4.70
CA PRO A 435 22.89 7.92 -3.63
C PRO A 435 22.03 9.13 -3.29
N GLY A 436 20.72 8.92 -3.20
CA GLY A 436 19.76 9.97 -2.92
C GLY A 436 19.39 10.89 -4.09
N LYS A 437 19.91 10.63 -5.31
CA LYS A 437 19.61 11.41 -6.52
C LYS A 437 19.23 10.56 -7.71
N THR A 438 20.13 9.73 -8.20
CA THR A 438 19.95 8.88 -9.38
C THR A 438 19.79 7.41 -9.01
N MET A 439 19.92 7.09 -7.76
CA MET A 439 19.72 5.78 -7.16
C MET A 439 19.11 5.93 -5.74
N PRO A 440 18.65 4.85 -5.10
CA PRO A 440 18.19 4.90 -3.72
C PRO A 440 19.19 5.60 -2.80
N ASN A 441 18.69 6.28 -1.79
CA ASN A 441 19.56 6.78 -0.74
C ASN A 441 20.06 5.60 0.11
N LEU A 442 21.30 5.65 0.55
CA LEU A 442 21.93 4.63 1.38
C LEU A 442 22.06 5.19 2.80
N VAL A 443 21.35 4.58 3.74
CA VAL A 443 21.27 5.06 5.13
C VAL A 443 21.82 3.99 6.07
N HIS A 444 22.72 4.43 6.97
CA HIS A 444 23.29 3.58 7.99
C HIS A 444 22.40 3.56 9.23
N VAL A 445 22.15 2.38 9.76
CA VAL A 445 21.31 2.16 10.94
C VAL A 445 22.01 1.19 11.88
N LYS A 446 22.03 1.51 13.15
CA LYS A 446 22.44 0.57 14.19
C LYS A 446 21.23 -0.22 14.67
N ARG A 447 21.35 -1.52 14.72
CA ARG A 447 20.34 -2.47 15.18
C ARG A 447 20.86 -3.32 16.30
N ASP A 448 20.04 -3.57 17.30
CA ASP A 448 20.33 -4.48 18.39
C ASP A 448 19.11 -5.34 18.71
N TYR A 449 19.14 -6.58 18.24
CA TYR A 449 18.05 -7.53 18.46
C TYR A 449 17.99 -8.03 19.90
N SER A 450 19.05 -7.90 20.67
CA SER A 450 19.05 -8.25 22.09
C SER A 450 18.15 -7.35 22.95
N GLN A 451 17.76 -6.17 22.41
CA GLN A 451 16.93 -5.16 23.07
C GLN A 451 15.54 -5.01 22.44
N ILE A 452 15.16 -5.85 21.47
CA ILE A 452 13.87 -5.71 20.75
C ILE A 452 12.68 -5.76 21.71
N PHE A 453 12.68 -6.66 22.68
CA PHE A 453 11.60 -6.76 23.67
C PHE A 453 11.46 -5.47 24.48
N GLU A 454 12.57 -4.97 25.01
CA GLU A 454 12.59 -3.76 25.83
C GLU A 454 12.08 -2.54 25.05
N LYS A 455 12.40 -2.47 23.77
CA LYS A 455 11.93 -1.43 22.87
C LYS A 455 10.46 -1.62 22.45
N TYR A 456 10.02 -2.88 22.30
CA TYR A 456 8.66 -3.19 21.88
C TYR A 456 7.61 -2.82 22.92
N ILE A 457 7.93 -3.00 24.21
CA ILE A 457 6.98 -2.77 25.32
C ILE A 457 6.87 -1.31 25.77
N ALA A 458 7.64 -0.42 25.18
CA ALA A 458 7.69 0.99 25.58
C ALA A 458 7.65 1.93 24.37
N LEU A 459 7.08 3.09 24.59
CA LEU A 459 7.05 4.12 23.59
C LEU A 459 8.42 4.78 23.45
N GLY A 460 9.01 4.66 22.26
CA GLY A 460 10.36 5.16 21.99
C GLY A 460 10.45 6.69 21.88
N PRO A 461 11.68 7.24 21.82
CA PRO A 461 11.93 8.68 21.80
C PRO A 461 11.57 9.35 20.47
N ASN A 462 11.40 8.58 19.41
CA ASN A 462 11.28 9.12 18.04
C ASN A 462 10.02 9.93 17.80
N ILE A 463 9.02 9.78 18.64
CA ILE A 463 7.71 10.42 18.51
C ILE A 463 7.37 11.39 19.67
N GLU A 464 8.33 11.69 20.53
CA GLU A 464 8.11 12.57 21.69
C GLU A 464 7.64 13.97 21.31
N ASN A 465 8.18 14.51 20.23
CA ASN A 465 7.99 15.92 19.88
C ASN A 465 7.18 16.11 18.61
N LYS A 466 7.24 15.20 17.67
CA LYS A 466 6.69 15.42 16.34
C LYS A 466 6.14 14.16 15.74
N MET A 467 4.91 14.24 15.29
CA MET A 467 4.26 13.20 14.49
C MET A 467 3.56 13.81 13.29
N GLY A 468 3.11 12.94 12.41
CA GLY A 468 2.33 13.37 11.27
C GLY A 468 2.02 12.24 10.31
N ALA A 469 1.39 12.61 9.21
CA ALA A 469 1.06 11.70 8.13
C ALA A 469 0.99 12.47 6.81
N HIS A 470 1.13 11.76 5.71
CA HIS A 470 0.88 12.31 4.40
C HIS A 470 1.84 13.45 3.99
N GLY A 471 3.09 13.40 4.46
CA GLY A 471 4.08 14.43 4.21
C GLY A 471 3.87 15.72 4.99
N LEU A 472 3.00 15.68 6.02
CA LEU A 472 2.79 16.73 6.99
C LEU A 472 3.28 16.28 8.36
N ALA A 473 3.64 17.23 9.21
CA ALA A 473 4.01 16.93 10.58
C ALA A 473 3.66 18.11 11.51
N TRP A 474 3.35 17.79 12.76
CA TRP A 474 2.97 18.76 13.81
C TRP A 474 3.50 18.32 15.16
N ASP A 475 3.56 19.28 16.09
CA ASP A 475 4.00 19.05 17.45
C ASP A 475 3.00 18.20 18.24
N VAL A 476 3.50 17.24 19.02
CA VAL A 476 2.73 16.34 19.89
C VAL A 476 3.29 16.26 21.31
N SER A 477 4.23 17.14 21.67
CA SER A 477 4.97 17.07 22.93
C SER A 477 4.06 17.03 24.17
N ASP A 478 3.05 17.89 24.21
CA ASP A 478 2.10 17.93 25.33
C ASP A 478 1.28 16.63 25.45
N GLU A 479 0.85 16.13 24.30
CA GLU A 479 0.05 14.89 24.22
C GLU A 479 0.90 13.68 24.61
N TYR A 480 2.16 13.66 24.18
CA TYR A 480 3.09 12.59 24.58
C TYR A 480 3.31 12.57 26.10
N GLN A 481 3.45 13.72 26.74
CA GLN A 481 3.59 13.83 28.19
C GLN A 481 2.38 13.26 28.95
N THR A 482 1.17 13.34 28.39
CA THR A 482 -0.01 12.76 29.05
C THR A 482 0.04 11.24 29.13
N LEU A 483 0.80 10.59 28.26
CA LEU A 483 0.89 9.11 28.21
C LEU A 483 1.61 8.52 29.43
N TYR A 484 2.52 9.28 30.05
CA TYR A 484 3.17 8.83 31.30
C TYR A 484 2.15 8.56 32.42
N ALA A 485 1.18 9.46 32.57
CA ALA A 485 0.13 9.28 33.57
C ALA A 485 -0.96 8.28 33.13
N GLN A 486 -1.21 8.17 31.83
CA GLN A 486 -2.27 7.36 31.29
C GLN A 486 -1.90 5.86 31.25
N ASN A 487 -0.70 5.54 30.84
CA ASN A 487 -0.23 4.16 30.68
C ASN A 487 0.72 3.71 31.80
N GLY A 488 1.24 4.64 32.60
CA GLY A 488 2.36 4.34 33.48
C GLY A 488 3.67 4.21 32.70
N THR A 489 4.71 3.75 33.38
CA THR A 489 6.07 3.63 32.84
C THR A 489 6.64 2.24 33.06
N ILE A 490 7.61 1.88 32.25
CA ILE A 490 8.38 0.65 32.44
C ILE A 490 9.26 0.77 33.69
N ASP A 491 9.01 -0.09 34.67
CA ASP A 491 9.70 -0.09 35.98
C ASP A 491 10.76 -1.20 36.06
N ASN A 492 11.65 -1.25 35.08
CA ASN A 492 12.81 -2.15 35.13
C ASN A 492 14.09 -1.32 34.86
N PRO A 493 14.94 -1.09 35.88
CA PRO A 493 16.11 -0.24 35.75
C PRO A 493 17.18 -0.79 34.81
N ASP A 494 17.15 -2.10 34.50
CA ASP A 494 18.09 -2.73 33.60
C ASP A 494 17.66 -2.62 32.12
N PHE A 495 16.43 -2.17 31.85
CA PHE A 495 15.94 -2.00 30.50
C PHE A 495 16.28 -0.63 29.93
N ILE A 496 16.62 -0.60 28.64
CA ILE A 496 16.82 0.66 27.91
C ILE A 496 15.54 1.51 27.90
N SER A 497 14.39 0.87 28.09
CA SER A 497 13.06 1.49 28.15
C SER A 497 12.65 1.96 29.54
N HIS A 498 13.52 1.84 30.57
CA HIS A 498 13.19 2.28 31.92
C HIS A 498 12.68 3.72 31.95
N GLY A 499 11.57 3.94 32.67
CA GLY A 499 10.93 5.25 32.84
C GLY A 499 10.16 5.75 31.62
N ARG A 500 10.10 5.02 30.49
CA ARG A 500 9.31 5.42 29.31
C ARG A 500 7.85 4.98 29.42
N PRO A 501 6.93 5.68 28.74
CA PRO A 501 5.51 5.27 28.72
C PRO A 501 5.36 3.82 28.25
N SER A 502 4.57 3.05 29.00
CA SER A 502 4.30 1.64 28.68
C SER A 502 3.38 1.51 27.48
N ILE A 503 3.66 0.52 26.65
CA ILE A 503 2.77 -0.08 25.64
C ILE A 503 2.80 -1.60 25.77
N TYR A 504 2.99 -2.11 26.98
CA TYR A 504 3.06 -3.53 27.26
C TYR A 504 1.74 -4.24 26.92
N GLU A 505 0.61 -3.64 27.29
CA GLU A 505 -0.73 -4.16 27.01
C GLU A 505 -1.32 -3.52 25.73
N CYS A 506 -2.17 -4.27 25.02
CA CYS A 506 -2.84 -3.78 23.82
C CYS A 506 -3.65 -2.50 24.08
N LYS A 507 -4.33 -2.40 25.22
CA LYS A 507 -5.06 -1.19 25.62
C LYS A 507 -4.16 0.03 25.75
N GLU A 508 -2.95 -0.14 26.25
CA GLU A 508 -1.96 0.93 26.34
C GLU A 508 -1.52 1.41 24.96
N ALA A 509 -1.31 0.48 24.02
CA ALA A 509 -1.06 0.81 22.62
C ALA A 509 -2.24 1.57 21.99
N CYS A 510 -3.47 1.15 22.25
CA CYS A 510 -4.68 1.86 21.82
C CYS A 510 -4.74 3.28 22.40
N ASN A 511 -4.39 3.47 23.66
CA ASN A 511 -4.32 4.80 24.28
C ASN A 511 -3.34 5.72 23.56
N VAL A 512 -2.16 5.21 23.20
CA VAL A 512 -1.18 5.96 22.41
C VAL A 512 -1.75 6.39 21.07
N VAL A 513 -2.36 5.44 20.35
CA VAL A 513 -2.99 5.71 19.04
C VAL A 513 -4.03 6.82 19.13
N LEU A 514 -4.90 6.76 20.12
CA LEU A 514 -5.98 7.74 20.31
C LEU A 514 -5.46 9.11 20.75
N THR A 515 -4.47 9.13 21.65
CA THR A 515 -3.92 10.36 22.22
C THR A 515 -3.12 11.16 21.17
N LEU A 516 -2.34 10.47 20.33
CA LEU A 516 -1.42 11.08 19.37
C LEU A 516 -2.00 11.28 17.97
N SER A 517 -3.26 10.97 17.74
CA SER A 517 -3.87 11.10 16.40
C SER A 517 -4.77 12.31 16.27
N SER A 518 -4.68 12.94 15.11
CA SER A 518 -5.44 14.15 14.81
C SER A 518 -6.95 13.89 14.67
N CYS A 519 -7.38 12.70 14.30
CA CYS A 519 -8.81 12.41 14.19
C CYS A 519 -9.49 12.00 15.50
N THR A 520 -8.73 11.86 16.59
CA THR A 520 -9.23 11.54 17.93
C THR A 520 -8.84 12.56 18.99
N ASN A 521 -7.99 13.52 18.64
CA ASN A 521 -7.55 14.63 19.50
C ASN A 521 -7.73 15.96 18.77
N GLY A 522 -8.64 16.81 19.27
CA GLY A 522 -9.02 18.06 18.63
C GLY A 522 -7.91 19.08 18.52
N LYS A 523 -7.00 19.15 19.51
CA LYS A 523 -5.83 20.01 19.43
C LYS A 523 -4.92 19.61 18.27
N LEU A 524 -4.71 18.32 18.10
CA LEU A 524 -3.93 17.80 16.99
C LEU A 524 -4.65 17.95 15.65
N ALA A 525 -5.99 17.87 15.63
CA ALA A 525 -6.77 18.17 14.42
C ALA A 525 -6.48 19.61 13.94
N VAL A 526 -6.54 20.58 14.82
CA VAL A 526 -6.21 21.98 14.50
C VAL A 526 -4.77 22.14 14.02
N ARG A 527 -3.80 21.52 14.72
CA ARG A 527 -2.37 21.55 14.31
C ARG A 527 -2.17 20.93 12.92
N SER A 528 -2.88 19.83 12.63
CA SER A 528 -2.80 19.17 11.32
C SER A 528 -3.33 20.06 10.19
N TRP A 529 -4.43 20.78 10.40
CA TRP A 529 -4.97 21.70 9.42
C TRP A 529 -4.04 22.90 9.19
N LYS A 530 -3.43 23.44 10.24
CA LYS A 530 -2.41 24.51 10.13
C LYS A 530 -1.20 24.05 9.30
N ALA A 531 -0.71 22.85 9.54
CA ALA A 531 0.37 22.28 8.73
C ALA A 531 -0.03 22.13 7.25
N MET A 532 -1.29 21.83 6.97
CA MET A 532 -1.83 21.79 5.60
C MET A 532 -1.90 23.20 4.99
N GLU A 533 -2.33 24.20 5.75
CA GLU A 533 -2.35 25.60 5.30
C GLU A 533 -0.95 26.10 4.95
N GLU A 534 0.03 25.80 5.79
CA GLU A 534 1.45 26.15 5.54
C GLU A 534 1.98 25.48 4.26
N LYS A 535 1.66 24.21 4.05
CA LYS A 535 2.12 23.46 2.86
C LYS A 535 1.45 23.93 1.56
N THR A 536 0.18 24.30 1.60
CA THR A 536 -0.62 24.56 0.39
C THR A 536 -0.84 26.05 0.10
N GLY A 537 -0.57 26.94 1.07
CA GLY A 537 -0.93 28.35 0.97
C GLY A 537 -2.44 28.64 1.12
N LEU A 538 -3.25 27.62 1.40
CA LEU A 538 -4.67 27.78 1.73
C LEU A 538 -4.81 28.41 3.13
N SER A 539 -5.99 28.89 3.49
CA SER A 539 -6.27 29.48 4.79
C SER A 539 -7.65 29.11 5.31
N GLY A 540 -7.81 29.10 6.64
CA GLY A 540 -9.09 28.85 7.30
C GLY A 540 -9.54 27.38 7.26
N LEU A 541 -8.63 26.44 7.04
CA LEU A 541 -8.94 24.99 7.03
C LEU A 541 -9.21 24.44 8.43
N GLU A 542 -8.69 25.08 9.47
CA GLU A 542 -8.94 24.72 10.88
C GLU A 542 -10.43 24.78 11.28
N LYS A 543 -11.26 25.50 10.48
CA LYS A 543 -12.72 25.47 10.63
C LYS A 543 -13.30 24.06 10.60
N ASN A 544 -12.63 23.11 9.95
CA ASN A 544 -13.07 21.72 9.86
C ASN A 544 -13.03 20.99 11.22
N ALA A 545 -12.22 21.47 12.17
CA ALA A 545 -12.18 20.97 13.56
C ALA A 545 -13.03 21.83 14.52
N LYS A 546 -13.75 22.87 14.02
CA LYS A 546 -14.48 23.84 14.84
C LYS A 546 -15.52 23.17 15.73
N GLY A 547 -15.51 23.58 16.99
CA GLY A 547 -16.41 23.07 18.03
C GLY A 547 -15.95 21.76 18.67
N ARG A 548 -14.82 21.21 18.22
CA ARG A 548 -14.24 19.98 18.75
C ARG A 548 -12.75 20.11 19.10
N GLU A 549 -12.23 21.33 19.15
CA GLU A 549 -10.80 21.64 19.31
C GLU A 549 -10.23 21.13 20.64
N GLN A 550 -11.09 20.98 21.65
CA GLN A 550 -10.70 20.50 22.98
C GLN A 550 -11.13 19.03 23.22
N GLU A 551 -11.82 18.43 22.28
CA GLU A 551 -12.30 17.05 22.44
C GLU A 551 -11.14 16.07 22.36
N LYS A 552 -11.16 15.10 23.29
CA LYS A 552 -10.30 13.91 23.25
C LYS A 552 -11.20 12.69 23.27
N ILE A 553 -10.99 11.77 22.32
CA ILE A 553 -11.68 10.49 22.26
C ILE A 553 -10.77 9.46 22.91
N THR A 554 -11.23 8.87 24.01
CA THR A 554 -10.47 7.86 24.76
C THR A 554 -11.02 6.44 24.51
N PHE A 555 -10.25 5.43 24.88
CA PHE A 555 -10.69 4.04 24.83
C PHE A 555 -11.99 3.84 25.61
N ASP A 556 -12.04 4.33 26.84
CA ASP A 556 -13.17 4.17 27.74
C ASP A 556 -14.44 4.89 27.24
N ASP A 557 -14.31 6.00 26.53
CA ASP A 557 -15.45 6.66 25.85
C ASP A 557 -16.14 5.76 24.84
N MET A 558 -15.37 4.88 24.20
CA MET A 558 -15.84 4.01 23.12
C MET A 558 -16.34 2.65 23.59
N VAL A 559 -16.07 2.27 24.83
CA VAL A 559 -16.60 1.03 25.40
C VAL A 559 -18.13 0.98 25.36
N ARG A 560 -18.79 2.12 25.53
CA ARG A 560 -20.25 2.21 25.54
C ARG A 560 -20.87 2.43 24.17
N GLN A 561 -20.18 3.18 23.30
CA GLN A 561 -20.68 3.51 21.97
C GLN A 561 -19.54 3.98 21.07
N PRO A 562 -19.61 3.73 19.75
CA PRO A 562 -18.71 4.31 18.79
C PRO A 562 -18.67 5.84 18.87
N ARG A 563 -17.52 6.43 18.62
CA ARG A 563 -17.35 7.90 18.60
C ARG A 563 -17.13 8.37 17.16
N PHE A 564 -17.73 9.51 16.87
CA PHE A 564 -17.54 10.16 15.58
C PHE A 564 -16.14 10.79 15.53
N ILE A 565 -15.33 10.49 14.51
CA ILE A 565 -13.98 11.06 14.38
C ILE A 565 -14.02 12.59 14.26
N ILE A 566 -12.96 13.24 14.69
CA ILE A 566 -12.74 14.66 14.51
C ILE A 566 -12.17 14.86 13.10
N SER A 567 -12.67 15.86 12.37
CA SER A 567 -12.14 16.15 11.03
C SER A 567 -10.71 16.69 11.12
N SER A 568 -9.83 16.03 10.42
CA SER A 568 -8.41 16.35 10.33
C SER A 568 -7.89 16.10 8.91
N VAL A 569 -6.65 16.40 8.64
CA VAL A 569 -6.01 16.16 7.34
C VAL A 569 -5.95 14.68 6.95
N THR A 570 -6.05 13.78 7.91
CA THR A 570 -5.98 12.32 7.67
C THR A 570 -7.34 11.66 7.57
N SER A 571 -8.38 12.29 8.12
CA SER A 571 -9.72 11.73 8.17
C SER A 571 -10.77 12.82 8.29
N THR A 572 -11.76 12.80 7.42
CA THR A 572 -12.86 13.75 7.46
C THR A 572 -14.03 13.18 8.23
N GLY A 573 -14.35 13.80 9.35
CA GLY A 573 -15.57 13.55 10.10
C GLY A 573 -16.71 14.46 9.61
N LYS A 574 -17.24 15.28 10.50
CA LYS A 574 -18.26 16.26 10.20
C LYS A 574 -17.60 17.62 9.96
N ASN A 575 -17.92 18.29 8.87
CA ASN A 575 -17.36 19.60 8.58
C ASN A 575 -18.10 20.74 9.35
N ASP A 576 -17.62 21.96 9.20
CA ASP A 576 -18.19 23.17 9.83
C ASP A 576 -19.66 23.44 9.45
N LYS A 577 -20.11 22.96 8.29
CA LYS A 577 -21.49 23.07 7.83
C LYS A 577 -22.39 21.94 8.34
N ASN A 578 -21.91 21.17 9.29
CA ASN A 578 -22.61 20.03 9.87
C ASN A 578 -22.95 18.92 8.83
N ARG A 579 -22.26 18.91 7.68
CA ARG A 579 -22.37 17.83 6.70
C ARG A 579 -21.65 16.61 7.23
N ARG A 580 -22.28 15.48 7.10
CA ARG A 580 -21.70 14.20 7.46
C ARG A 580 -20.58 13.83 6.51
N TYR A 581 -19.76 12.92 6.94
CA TYR A 581 -18.62 12.38 6.24
C TYR A 581 -18.88 12.15 4.74
N SER A 582 -17.97 12.69 3.96
CA SER A 582 -17.66 12.28 2.60
C SER A 582 -16.13 12.26 2.49
N PRO A 583 -15.50 11.18 2.01
CA PRO A 583 -14.04 11.03 2.02
C PRO A 583 -13.28 12.18 1.38
N PHE A 584 -13.85 12.82 0.39
CA PHE A 584 -13.22 13.88 -0.39
C PHE A 584 -13.86 15.27 -0.21
N THR A 585 -14.63 15.47 0.87
CA THR A 585 -15.28 16.77 1.12
C THR A 585 -14.28 17.91 1.12
N THR A 586 -13.13 17.75 1.75
CA THR A 586 -12.09 18.79 1.80
C THR A 586 -11.45 19.06 0.45
N SER A 587 -11.28 18.04 -0.38
CA SER A 587 -10.74 18.20 -1.74
C SER A 587 -11.75 18.86 -2.68
N THR A 588 -13.03 18.51 -2.57
CA THR A 588 -14.06 19.07 -3.45
C THR A 588 -14.54 20.46 -3.02
N GLU A 589 -14.70 20.72 -1.72
CA GLU A 589 -15.24 21.96 -1.18
C GLU A 589 -14.15 22.98 -0.81
N ASP A 590 -13.09 22.54 -0.13
CA ASP A 590 -12.01 23.40 0.34
C ASP A 590 -10.81 23.44 -0.61
N LYS A 591 -10.86 22.67 -1.72
CA LYS A 591 -9.81 22.60 -2.75
C LYS A 591 -8.45 22.13 -2.22
N VAL A 592 -8.46 21.36 -1.15
CA VAL A 592 -7.24 20.67 -0.69
C VAL A 592 -6.83 19.68 -1.79
N PRO A 593 -5.60 19.72 -2.27
CA PRO A 593 -5.14 18.84 -3.33
C PRO A 593 -5.36 17.35 -2.99
N PHE A 594 -5.75 16.56 -3.97
CA PHE A 594 -5.74 15.12 -3.84
C PHE A 594 -4.30 14.64 -3.64
N ARG A 595 -4.13 13.52 -2.95
CA ARG A 595 -2.82 12.95 -2.68
C ARG A 595 -2.37 12.04 -3.83
N THR A 596 -2.43 12.61 -5.01
CA THR A 596 -1.96 12.03 -6.26
C THR A 596 -0.82 12.88 -6.82
N VAL A 597 -0.11 12.35 -7.77
CA VAL A 597 1.04 13.01 -8.40
C VAL A 597 0.63 14.34 -9.05
N THR A 598 -0.60 14.46 -9.49
CA THR A 598 -1.13 15.67 -10.17
C THR A 598 -2.01 16.55 -9.28
N GLY A 599 -2.26 16.18 -8.05
CA GLY A 599 -3.09 16.95 -7.10
C GLY A 599 -4.58 16.67 -7.15
#